data_cefbb7ee9b0bc96a6eb0268399394682
#
_entry.id   cefbb7ee9b0bc96a6eb0268399394682
#
_cell.length_a   1.000
_cell.length_b   1.000
_cell.length_c   1.000
_cell.angle_alpha   90.00
_cell.angle_beta   90.00
_cell.angle_gamma   90.00
#
_symmetry.space_group_name_H-M   'P 1'
#
loop_
_entity.id
_entity.type
_entity.pdbx_description
1 polymer ?
#
loop_
_entity_poly.entity_id
_entity_poly.type
_entity_poly.pdbx_seq_one_letter_code
_entity_poly.pdbx_strand_id
1 'polypeptide(L)'
;MLQVLGSAWALLFGMFLLMLGNGMQGTLLGIRGEIEGFDTFMMSIVMSAYFVGFLGGSRMAPAMIKRVGHVRVFAALASAISAVMILYPTFPYVWLWAVGRVLIGFCFSAVYVTAESWLNNAADNSNRGQALSLYMIVQTLGIVAAQAMLLVADPGGFILFVIPSVLVSLAITPILLSISPTPAFDTTKPMSLSELMSFSPLGCVGMFILGGIFSAQFGMSSVYGAEAGLSVAQISTFVATFFIGAVLLQYPIGWMSDRIDRRYLIIVVSIIGGLGCVLGMLMGHVFTLLLASAFIIGGMANPLYSLLIAHTNDF
;
A
#
# COMPACT_ATOMS: atom_id res chain seq x y z
N MET A 1 7.22 -8.33 21.40
CA MET A 1 6.21 -8.66 20.37
C MET A 1 4.84 -9.02 20.95
N LEU A 2 4.72 -9.99 21.87
CA LEU A 2 3.43 -10.35 22.52
C LEU A 2 2.81 -9.19 23.33
N GLN A 3 3.61 -8.36 23.97
CA GLN A 3 3.15 -7.18 24.71
C GLN A 3 2.55 -6.12 23.78
N VAL A 4 3.16 -5.88 22.63
CA VAL A 4 2.66 -4.97 21.59
C VAL A 4 1.37 -5.51 20.98
N LEU A 5 1.30 -6.81 20.72
CA LEU A 5 0.05 -7.47 20.30
C LEU A 5 -1.07 -7.24 21.30
N GLY A 6 -0.79 -7.39 22.62
CA GLY A 6 -1.80 -7.17 23.65
C GLY A 6 -2.31 -5.74 23.75
N SER A 7 -1.44 -4.74 23.55
CA SER A 7 -1.81 -3.32 23.66
C SER A 7 -2.40 -2.71 22.39
N ALA A 8 -2.00 -3.19 21.21
CA ALA A 8 -2.37 -2.61 19.91
C ALA A 8 -3.19 -3.57 19.01
N TRP A 9 -3.65 -4.72 19.53
CA TRP A 9 -4.32 -5.75 18.74
C TRP A 9 -5.52 -5.22 17.94
N ALA A 10 -6.30 -4.35 18.55
CA ALA A 10 -7.51 -3.80 17.93
C ALA A 10 -7.16 -2.95 16.69
N LEU A 11 -6.15 -2.11 16.81
CA LEU A 11 -5.65 -1.30 15.69
C LEU A 11 -5.03 -2.19 14.60
N LEU A 12 -4.20 -3.16 14.99
CA LEU A 12 -3.55 -4.07 14.04
C LEU A 12 -4.58 -4.93 13.29
N PHE A 13 -5.60 -5.44 13.99
CA PHE A 13 -6.67 -6.21 13.35
C PHE A 13 -7.54 -5.32 12.44
N GLY A 14 -7.85 -4.08 12.88
CA GLY A 14 -8.52 -3.10 12.02
C GLY A 14 -7.71 -2.79 10.76
N MET A 15 -6.40 -2.62 10.89
CA MET A 15 -5.50 -2.42 9.75
C MET A 15 -5.46 -3.64 8.82
N PHE A 16 -5.47 -4.86 9.37
CA PHE A 16 -5.54 -6.08 8.56
C PHE A 16 -6.80 -6.10 7.68
N LEU A 17 -7.97 -5.82 8.26
CA LEU A 17 -9.25 -5.76 7.53
C LEU A 17 -9.24 -4.66 6.47
N LEU A 18 -8.68 -3.49 6.78
CA LEU A 18 -8.51 -2.41 5.81
C LEU A 18 -7.59 -2.81 4.66
N MET A 19 -6.50 -3.54 4.93
CA MET A 19 -5.56 -3.98 3.91
C MET A 19 -6.12 -5.10 3.02
N LEU A 20 -6.99 -5.95 3.56
CA LEU A 20 -7.80 -6.85 2.74
C LEU A 20 -8.63 -6.06 1.72
N GLY A 21 -9.30 -5.00 2.17
CA GLY A 21 -10.08 -4.12 1.29
C GLY A 21 -9.21 -3.42 0.24
N ASN A 22 -8.06 -2.88 0.65
CA ASN A 22 -7.15 -2.16 -0.24
C ASN A 22 -6.55 -3.06 -1.32
N GLY A 23 -6.07 -4.25 -0.93
CA GLY A 23 -5.49 -5.23 -1.84
C GLY A 23 -6.49 -5.77 -2.86
N MET A 24 -7.73 -6.06 -2.42
CA MET A 24 -8.80 -6.47 -3.33
C MET A 24 -9.15 -5.38 -4.34
N GLN A 25 -9.43 -4.17 -3.84
CA GLN A 25 -9.93 -3.06 -4.64
C GLN A 25 -8.95 -2.66 -5.75
N GLY A 26 -7.65 -2.62 -5.46
CA GLY A 26 -6.64 -2.27 -6.46
C GLY A 26 -6.62 -3.25 -7.64
N THR A 27 -6.58 -4.55 -7.35
CA THR A 27 -6.52 -5.60 -8.38
C THR A 27 -7.87 -5.77 -9.09
N LEU A 28 -8.98 -5.74 -8.32
CA LEU A 28 -10.32 -5.89 -8.86
C LEU A 28 -10.68 -4.80 -9.89
N LEU A 29 -10.32 -3.55 -9.62
CA LEU A 29 -10.61 -2.45 -10.56
C LEU A 29 -9.87 -2.62 -11.90
N GLY A 30 -8.65 -3.16 -11.90
CA GLY A 30 -7.94 -3.45 -13.15
C GLY A 30 -8.66 -4.53 -13.96
N ILE A 31 -9.09 -5.62 -13.32
CA ILE A 31 -9.84 -6.72 -13.96
C ILE A 31 -11.22 -6.22 -14.43
N ARG A 32 -11.93 -5.51 -13.56
CA ARG A 32 -13.26 -4.99 -13.87
C ARG A 32 -13.24 -3.94 -14.98
N GLY A 33 -12.21 -3.10 -15.04
CA GLY A 33 -12.06 -2.09 -16.10
C GLY A 33 -12.01 -2.71 -17.50
N GLU A 34 -11.31 -3.84 -17.64
CA GLU A 34 -11.29 -4.63 -18.88
C GLU A 34 -12.69 -5.16 -19.23
N ILE A 35 -13.41 -5.70 -18.23
CA ILE A 35 -14.80 -6.21 -18.42
C ILE A 35 -15.76 -5.09 -18.86
N GLU A 36 -15.59 -3.87 -18.33
CA GLU A 36 -16.39 -2.68 -18.71
C GLU A 36 -15.94 -2.06 -20.03
N GLY A 37 -14.86 -2.57 -20.66
CA GLY A 37 -14.35 -2.08 -21.94
C GLY A 37 -13.59 -0.76 -21.84
N PHE A 38 -13.00 -0.45 -20.66
CA PHE A 38 -12.14 0.72 -20.49
C PHE A 38 -10.77 0.45 -21.11
N ASP A 39 -10.32 1.34 -21.98
CA ASP A 39 -8.99 1.23 -22.57
C ASP A 39 -7.88 1.49 -21.55
N THR A 40 -6.66 1.07 -21.87
CA THR A 40 -5.47 1.20 -21.00
C THR A 40 -5.21 2.65 -20.59
N PHE A 41 -5.45 3.61 -21.46
CA PHE A 41 -5.24 5.03 -21.14
C PHE A 41 -6.26 5.49 -20.09
N MET A 42 -7.53 5.14 -20.25
CA MET A 42 -8.57 5.42 -19.26
C MET A 42 -8.24 4.77 -17.91
N MET A 43 -7.81 3.50 -17.93
CA MET A 43 -7.41 2.81 -16.71
C MET A 43 -6.17 3.42 -16.06
N SER A 44 -5.21 3.92 -16.84
CA SER A 44 -4.05 4.62 -16.30
C SER A 44 -4.43 5.91 -15.54
N ILE A 45 -5.42 6.65 -16.03
CA ILE A 45 -5.98 7.83 -15.34
C ILE A 45 -6.64 7.40 -14.03
N VAL A 46 -7.51 6.39 -14.08
CA VAL A 46 -8.21 5.86 -12.89
C VAL A 46 -7.20 5.40 -11.83
N MET A 47 -6.20 4.60 -12.22
CA MET A 47 -5.22 4.08 -11.27
C MET A 47 -4.31 5.16 -10.70
N SER A 48 -3.86 6.12 -11.51
CA SER A 48 -3.02 7.24 -11.08
C SER A 48 -3.75 8.22 -10.16
N ALA A 49 -5.06 8.38 -10.31
CA ALA A 49 -5.90 9.25 -9.48
C ALA A 49 -5.80 8.93 -7.98
N TYR A 50 -5.54 7.66 -7.63
CA TYR A 50 -5.27 7.25 -6.25
C TYR A 50 -4.12 8.04 -5.61
N PHE A 51 -3.03 8.23 -6.33
CA PHE A 51 -1.83 8.91 -5.81
C PHE A 51 -2.04 10.40 -5.62
N VAL A 52 -2.91 11.03 -6.43
CA VAL A 52 -3.32 12.43 -6.21
C VAL A 52 -4.04 12.57 -4.87
N GLY A 53 -4.99 11.67 -4.59
CA GLY A 53 -5.66 11.61 -3.30
C GLY A 53 -4.70 11.33 -2.16
N PHE A 54 -3.77 10.40 -2.37
CA PHE A 54 -2.77 9.99 -1.38
C PHE A 54 -1.92 11.18 -0.89
N LEU A 55 -1.47 12.04 -1.78
CA LEU A 55 -0.75 13.28 -1.43
C LEU A 55 -1.61 14.23 -0.57
N GLY A 56 -2.89 14.39 -0.92
CA GLY A 56 -3.82 15.19 -0.12
C GLY A 56 -4.04 14.63 1.27
N GLY A 57 -4.27 13.32 1.37
CA GLY A 57 -4.52 12.61 2.63
C GLY A 57 -3.35 12.70 3.60
N SER A 58 -2.13 12.43 3.12
CA SER A 58 -0.91 12.50 3.96
C SER A 58 -0.69 13.90 4.56
N ARG A 59 -1.01 14.94 3.78
CA ARG A 59 -0.83 16.33 4.20
C ARG A 59 -1.91 16.80 5.18
N MET A 60 -3.15 16.33 5.03
CA MET A 60 -4.28 16.75 5.86
C MET A 60 -4.46 15.91 7.13
N ALA A 61 -3.99 14.66 7.15
CA ALA A 61 -4.17 13.74 8.27
C ALA A 61 -3.71 14.31 9.63
N PRO A 62 -2.53 14.95 9.78
CA PRO A 62 -2.12 15.51 11.06
C PRO A 62 -3.10 16.55 11.62
N ALA A 63 -3.63 17.42 10.75
CA ALA A 63 -4.61 18.43 11.15
C ALA A 63 -5.95 17.79 11.56
N MET A 64 -6.39 16.75 10.86
CA MET A 64 -7.60 15.99 11.21
C MET A 64 -7.44 15.30 12.58
N ILE A 65 -6.30 14.61 12.79
CA ILE A 65 -6.00 13.92 14.06
C ILE A 65 -5.97 14.91 15.22
N LYS A 66 -5.31 16.06 15.03
CA LYS A 66 -5.26 17.13 16.05
C LYS A 66 -6.66 17.67 16.42
N ARG A 67 -7.56 17.74 15.43
CA ARG A 67 -8.91 18.31 15.64
C ARG A 67 -9.86 17.35 16.32
N VAL A 68 -9.88 16.08 15.95
CA VAL A 68 -10.93 15.12 16.40
C VAL A 68 -10.38 13.82 16.99
N GLY A 69 -9.07 13.62 17.01
CA GLY A 69 -8.40 12.43 17.55
C GLY A 69 -8.35 11.25 16.58
N HIS A 70 -7.47 10.28 16.86
CA HIS A 70 -7.17 9.15 16.01
C HIS A 70 -8.39 8.28 15.67
N VAL A 71 -9.19 7.91 16.69
CA VAL A 71 -10.34 7.00 16.52
C VAL A 71 -11.39 7.57 15.57
N ARG A 72 -11.75 8.85 15.76
CA ARG A 72 -12.77 9.50 14.92
C ARG A 72 -12.30 9.68 13.49
N VAL A 73 -11.01 10.02 13.29
CA VAL A 73 -10.41 10.10 11.96
C VAL A 73 -10.45 8.73 11.28
N PHE A 74 -9.98 7.69 11.97
CA PHE A 74 -9.99 6.32 11.45
C PHE A 74 -11.41 5.87 11.06
N ALA A 75 -12.39 6.10 11.92
CA ALA A 75 -13.79 5.75 11.67
C ALA A 75 -14.37 6.45 10.44
N ALA A 76 -14.17 7.77 10.35
CA ALA A 76 -14.68 8.56 9.23
C ALA A 76 -14.06 8.11 7.89
N LEU A 77 -12.75 7.87 7.89
CA LEU A 77 -12.03 7.42 6.69
C LEU A 77 -12.44 6.00 6.28
N ALA A 78 -12.55 5.06 7.22
CA ALA A 78 -13.02 3.71 6.94
C ALA A 78 -14.45 3.70 6.38
N SER A 79 -15.35 4.52 6.95
CA SER A 79 -16.72 4.67 6.44
C SER A 79 -16.74 5.23 5.00
N ALA A 80 -15.90 6.23 4.71
CA ALA A 80 -15.80 6.80 3.37
C ALA A 80 -15.25 5.78 2.36
N ILE A 81 -14.20 5.00 2.72
CA ILE A 81 -13.66 3.92 1.88
C ILE A 81 -14.75 2.90 1.57
N SER A 82 -15.46 2.42 2.59
CA SER A 82 -16.54 1.44 2.43
C SER A 82 -17.62 1.93 1.46
N ALA A 83 -18.07 3.18 1.61
CA ALA A 83 -19.08 3.77 0.73
C ALA A 83 -18.60 3.84 -0.73
N VAL A 84 -17.37 4.30 -0.97
CA VAL A 84 -16.82 4.42 -2.33
C VAL A 84 -16.68 3.04 -2.99
N MET A 85 -16.33 1.99 -2.24
CA MET A 85 -16.21 0.63 -2.79
C MET A 85 -17.50 0.12 -3.44
N ILE A 86 -18.65 0.46 -2.86
CA ILE A 86 -19.97 0.08 -3.42
C ILE A 86 -20.34 0.94 -4.64
N LEU A 87 -19.83 2.17 -4.73
CA LEU A 87 -20.14 3.04 -5.88
C LEU A 87 -19.47 2.58 -7.17
N TYR A 88 -18.34 1.90 -7.14
CA TYR A 88 -17.63 1.43 -8.33
C TYR A 88 -18.50 0.53 -9.23
N PRO A 89 -19.07 -0.59 -8.73
CA PRO A 89 -19.90 -1.46 -9.57
C PRO A 89 -21.28 -0.85 -9.88
N THR A 90 -21.73 0.10 -9.05
CA THR A 90 -23.04 0.77 -9.26
C THR A 90 -22.98 1.76 -10.43
N PHE A 91 -21.85 2.41 -10.61
CA PHE A 91 -21.67 3.43 -11.63
C PHE A 91 -20.35 3.21 -12.40
N PRO A 92 -20.34 2.33 -13.41
CA PRO A 92 -19.14 1.99 -14.17
C PRO A 92 -18.77 3.07 -15.19
N TYR A 93 -18.46 4.27 -14.71
CA TYR A 93 -18.01 5.39 -15.53
C TYR A 93 -16.57 5.77 -15.16
N VAL A 94 -15.68 5.92 -16.14
CA VAL A 94 -14.25 6.24 -15.95
C VAL A 94 -14.04 7.42 -15.02
N TRP A 95 -14.75 8.52 -15.22
CA TRP A 95 -14.61 9.73 -14.41
C TRP A 95 -15.06 9.54 -12.97
N LEU A 96 -16.10 8.76 -12.75
CA LEU A 96 -16.59 8.46 -11.41
C LEU A 96 -15.59 7.55 -10.67
N TRP A 97 -15.02 6.59 -11.39
CA TRP A 97 -13.96 5.75 -10.84
C TRP A 97 -12.71 6.57 -10.51
N ALA A 98 -12.31 7.52 -11.37
CA ALA A 98 -11.18 8.40 -11.08
C ALA A 98 -11.43 9.25 -9.82
N VAL A 99 -12.61 9.84 -9.66
CA VAL A 99 -12.99 10.57 -8.43
C VAL A 99 -12.99 9.63 -7.21
N GLY A 100 -13.57 8.44 -7.35
CA GLY A 100 -13.54 7.42 -6.30
C GLY A 100 -12.12 7.05 -5.89
N ARG A 101 -11.21 6.91 -6.86
CA ARG A 101 -9.79 6.62 -6.61
C ARG A 101 -9.07 7.76 -5.89
N VAL A 102 -9.36 9.02 -6.20
CA VAL A 102 -8.85 10.17 -5.43
C VAL A 102 -9.33 10.08 -3.98
N LEU A 103 -10.62 9.82 -3.75
CA LEU A 103 -11.18 9.70 -2.40
C LEU A 103 -10.58 8.51 -1.63
N ILE A 104 -10.45 7.34 -2.27
CA ILE A 104 -9.83 6.15 -1.69
C ILE A 104 -8.37 6.42 -1.34
N GLY A 105 -7.59 7.01 -2.25
CA GLY A 105 -6.19 7.35 -2.00
C GLY A 105 -6.03 8.32 -0.84
N PHE A 106 -6.87 9.36 -0.78
CA PHE A 106 -6.92 10.29 0.35
C PHE A 106 -7.19 9.57 1.67
N CYS A 107 -8.21 8.72 1.69
CA CYS A 107 -8.60 8.02 2.91
C CYS A 107 -7.53 7.01 3.36
N PHE A 108 -6.96 6.20 2.48
CA PHE A 108 -5.93 5.25 2.87
C PHE A 108 -4.66 5.93 3.35
N SER A 109 -4.20 6.99 2.67
CA SER A 109 -3.05 7.76 3.12
C SER A 109 -3.25 8.34 4.53
N ALA A 110 -4.42 8.94 4.77
CA ALA A 110 -4.74 9.50 6.08
C ALA A 110 -4.90 8.40 7.16
N VAL A 111 -5.40 7.21 6.80
CA VAL A 111 -5.44 6.04 7.70
C VAL A 111 -4.02 5.57 8.06
N TYR A 112 -3.11 5.48 7.09
CA TYR A 112 -1.71 5.11 7.37
C TYR A 112 -1.08 6.07 8.37
N VAL A 113 -1.16 7.39 8.11
CA VAL A 113 -0.64 8.41 9.04
C VAL A 113 -1.28 8.28 10.43
N THR A 114 -2.58 8.02 10.49
CA THR A 114 -3.32 7.85 11.75
C THR A 114 -2.84 6.62 12.52
N ALA A 115 -2.70 5.48 11.86
CA ALA A 115 -2.27 4.23 12.49
C ALA A 115 -0.80 4.28 12.93
N GLU A 116 0.09 4.81 12.10
CA GLU A 116 1.52 4.94 12.40
C GLU A 116 1.75 5.92 13.56
N SER A 117 1.06 7.07 13.55
CA SER A 117 1.10 8.03 14.65
C SER A 117 0.60 7.40 15.95
N TRP A 118 -0.49 6.65 15.89
CA TRP A 118 -1.03 5.96 17.07
C TRP A 118 -0.04 4.94 17.63
N LEU A 119 0.54 4.08 16.77
CA LEU A 119 1.52 3.07 17.19
C LEU A 119 2.79 3.70 17.74
N ASN A 120 3.28 4.77 17.11
CA ASN A 120 4.48 5.48 17.59
C ASN A 120 4.28 6.10 18.98
N ASN A 121 3.10 6.63 19.25
CA ASN A 121 2.79 7.27 20.53
C ASN A 121 2.37 6.27 21.63
N ALA A 122 1.85 5.09 21.25
CA ALA A 122 1.48 4.04 22.20
C ALA A 122 2.63 3.11 22.58
N ALA A 123 3.72 3.12 21.79
CA ALA A 123 4.89 2.27 22.01
C ALA A 123 5.98 3.02 22.79
N ASP A 124 6.60 2.34 23.77
CA ASP A 124 7.81 2.82 24.41
C ASP A 124 9.00 2.80 23.43
N ASN A 125 10.02 3.60 23.70
CA ASN A 125 11.23 3.66 22.84
C ASN A 125 11.87 2.29 22.62
N SER A 126 11.77 1.36 23.57
CA SER A 126 12.31 0.00 23.47
C SER A 126 11.49 -0.93 22.56
N ASN A 127 10.20 -0.64 22.34
CA ASN A 127 9.26 -1.51 21.61
C ASN A 127 8.76 -0.91 20.29
N ARG A 128 9.10 0.36 20.01
CA ARG A 128 8.62 1.09 18.83
C ARG A 128 8.96 0.40 17.51
N GLY A 129 10.20 -0.07 17.36
CA GLY A 129 10.62 -0.82 16.17
C GLY A 129 9.85 -2.12 15.98
N GLN A 130 9.56 -2.83 17.08
CA GLN A 130 8.76 -4.06 17.04
C GLN A 130 7.29 -3.79 16.66
N ALA A 131 6.72 -2.68 17.15
CA ALA A 131 5.35 -2.28 16.82
C ALA A 131 5.19 -1.96 15.34
N LEU A 132 6.12 -1.17 14.79
CA LEU A 132 6.13 -0.83 13.36
C LEU A 132 6.40 -2.05 12.48
N SER A 133 7.31 -2.94 12.87
CA SER A 133 7.56 -4.19 12.12
C SER A 133 6.32 -5.08 12.08
N LEU A 134 5.63 -5.22 13.21
CA LEU A 134 4.38 -5.99 13.27
C LEU A 134 3.28 -5.37 12.41
N TYR A 135 3.16 -4.04 12.42
CA TYR A 135 2.25 -3.29 11.57
C TYR A 135 2.53 -3.54 10.08
N MET A 136 3.79 -3.51 9.64
CA MET A 136 4.17 -3.80 8.25
C MET A 136 3.84 -5.23 7.85
N ILE A 137 4.08 -6.21 8.74
CA ILE A 137 3.73 -7.61 8.52
C ILE A 137 2.21 -7.75 8.35
N VAL A 138 1.43 -7.16 9.23
CA VAL A 138 -0.04 -7.21 9.19
C VAL A 138 -0.58 -6.60 7.90
N GLN A 139 -0.05 -5.46 7.46
CA GLN A 139 -0.44 -4.84 6.20
C GLN A 139 -0.16 -5.77 5.01
N THR A 140 1.06 -6.30 4.93
CA THR A 140 1.46 -7.15 3.80
C THR A 140 0.64 -8.45 3.77
N LEU A 141 0.40 -9.07 4.93
CA LEU A 141 -0.46 -10.26 5.02
C LEU A 141 -1.89 -9.95 4.55
N GLY A 142 -2.43 -8.78 4.91
CA GLY A 142 -3.75 -8.34 4.45
C GLY A 142 -3.82 -8.22 2.92
N ILE A 143 -2.81 -7.60 2.30
CA ILE A 143 -2.75 -7.43 0.84
C ILE A 143 -2.57 -8.79 0.13
N VAL A 144 -1.73 -9.68 0.63
CA VAL A 144 -1.53 -11.02 0.05
C VAL A 144 -2.81 -11.85 0.18
N ALA A 145 -3.45 -11.86 1.35
CA ALA A 145 -4.70 -12.57 1.57
C ALA A 145 -5.84 -12.04 0.68
N ALA A 146 -5.85 -10.73 0.40
CA ALA A 146 -6.81 -10.09 -0.50
C ALA A 146 -6.75 -10.68 -1.92
N GLN A 147 -5.57 -11.09 -2.40
CA GLN A 147 -5.44 -11.68 -3.73
C GLN A 147 -6.15 -13.05 -3.81
N ALA A 148 -6.11 -13.84 -2.73
CA ALA A 148 -6.86 -15.10 -2.67
C ALA A 148 -8.38 -14.87 -2.63
N MET A 149 -8.84 -13.77 -2.03
CA MET A 149 -10.27 -13.44 -1.95
C MET A 149 -10.88 -13.07 -3.31
N LEU A 150 -10.09 -12.66 -4.29
CA LEU A 150 -10.58 -12.41 -5.65
C LEU A 150 -11.12 -13.67 -6.36
N LEU A 151 -10.78 -14.85 -5.85
CA LEU A 151 -11.20 -16.14 -6.42
C LEU A 151 -12.57 -16.63 -5.90
N VAL A 152 -13.17 -15.93 -4.93
CA VAL A 152 -14.43 -16.37 -4.28
C VAL A 152 -15.67 -16.09 -5.10
N ALA A 153 -15.62 -15.16 -6.07
CA ALA A 153 -16.76 -14.77 -6.88
C ALA A 153 -16.33 -14.20 -8.24
N ASP A 154 -17.31 -13.99 -9.12
CA ASP A 154 -17.10 -13.39 -10.44
C ASP A 154 -16.75 -11.88 -10.32
N PRO A 155 -15.64 -11.42 -10.93
CA PRO A 155 -15.29 -9.99 -10.98
C PRO A 155 -16.30 -9.12 -11.73
N GLY A 156 -17.09 -9.70 -12.61
CA GLY A 156 -18.21 -9.03 -13.29
C GLY A 156 -19.39 -8.72 -12.37
N GLY A 157 -19.48 -9.37 -11.20
CA GLY A 157 -20.53 -9.20 -10.21
C GLY A 157 -20.27 -8.13 -9.16
N PHE A 158 -21.22 -8.01 -8.20
CA PHE A 158 -21.14 -7.06 -7.08
C PHE A 158 -20.42 -7.63 -5.85
N ILE A 159 -20.36 -8.96 -5.70
CA ILE A 159 -19.90 -9.61 -4.46
C ILE A 159 -18.48 -9.19 -4.09
N LEU A 160 -17.56 -9.13 -5.07
CA LEU A 160 -16.16 -8.75 -4.82
C LEU A 160 -15.98 -7.28 -4.44
N PHE A 161 -16.99 -6.43 -4.62
CA PHE A 161 -17.01 -5.06 -4.09
C PHE A 161 -17.68 -4.97 -2.73
N VAL A 162 -18.69 -5.81 -2.47
CA VAL A 162 -19.39 -5.88 -1.19
C VAL A 162 -18.46 -6.41 -0.08
N ILE A 163 -17.70 -7.48 -0.36
CA ILE A 163 -16.80 -8.09 0.62
C ILE A 163 -15.83 -7.06 1.20
N PRO A 164 -14.99 -6.34 0.41
CA PRO A 164 -14.06 -5.35 0.96
C PRO A 164 -14.78 -4.18 1.64
N SER A 165 -15.95 -3.75 1.16
CA SER A 165 -16.76 -2.73 1.82
C SER A 165 -17.17 -3.15 3.23
N VAL A 166 -17.64 -4.39 3.40
CA VAL A 166 -18.02 -4.94 4.71
C VAL A 166 -16.80 -5.08 5.62
N LEU A 167 -15.68 -5.62 5.11
CA LEU A 167 -14.44 -5.78 5.89
C LEU A 167 -13.90 -4.43 6.39
N VAL A 168 -13.91 -3.41 5.53
CA VAL A 168 -13.50 -2.06 5.88
C VAL A 168 -14.45 -1.44 6.91
N SER A 169 -15.75 -1.65 6.79
CA SER A 169 -16.73 -1.20 7.79
C SER A 169 -16.51 -1.87 9.15
N LEU A 170 -16.14 -3.16 9.17
CA LEU A 170 -15.85 -3.90 10.38
C LEU A 170 -14.49 -3.55 10.99
N ALA A 171 -13.58 -2.92 10.23
CA ALA A 171 -12.23 -2.59 10.69
C ALA A 171 -12.21 -1.67 11.91
N ILE A 172 -13.20 -0.79 12.06
CA ILE A 172 -13.30 0.12 13.20
C ILE A 172 -13.87 -0.54 14.45
N THR A 173 -14.64 -1.61 14.32
CA THR A 173 -15.36 -2.24 15.44
C THR A 173 -14.44 -2.67 16.59
N PRO A 174 -13.31 -3.38 16.35
CA PRO A 174 -12.41 -3.75 17.45
C PRO A 174 -11.79 -2.53 18.14
N ILE A 175 -11.56 -1.44 17.39
CA ILE A 175 -11.01 -0.20 17.92
C ILE A 175 -12.03 0.47 18.88
N LEU A 176 -13.30 0.56 18.48
CA LEU A 176 -14.37 1.16 19.29
C LEU A 176 -14.70 0.33 20.55
N LEU A 177 -14.51 -0.97 20.50
CA LEU A 177 -14.73 -1.88 21.64
C LEU A 177 -13.51 -2.03 22.54
N SER A 178 -12.35 -1.52 22.11
CA SER A 178 -11.11 -1.57 22.89
C SER A 178 -11.09 -0.50 23.97
N ILE A 179 -10.61 -0.86 25.17
CA ILE A 179 -10.42 0.07 26.30
C ILE A 179 -9.05 0.80 26.19
N SER A 180 -8.28 0.54 25.17
CA SER A 180 -6.93 1.10 25.01
C SER A 180 -7.00 2.63 24.86
N PRO A 181 -6.28 3.40 25.71
CA PRO A 181 -6.28 4.86 25.62
C PRO A 181 -5.65 5.30 24.29
N THR A 182 -6.26 6.31 23.65
CA THR A 182 -5.66 6.95 22.48
C THR A 182 -4.57 7.92 22.94
N PRO A 183 -3.36 7.84 22.39
CA PRO A 183 -2.29 8.76 22.77
C PRO A 183 -2.59 10.20 22.36
N ALA A 184 -2.04 11.16 23.10
CA ALA A 184 -2.02 12.56 22.69
C ALA A 184 -1.19 12.70 21.40
N PHE A 185 -1.60 13.63 20.53
CA PHE A 185 -0.92 13.87 19.26
C PHE A 185 -0.11 15.16 19.32
N ASP A 186 1.22 15.02 19.31
CA ASP A 186 2.16 16.14 19.20
C ASP A 186 2.67 16.24 17.76
N THR A 187 2.55 17.42 17.18
CA THR A 187 3.05 17.70 15.83
C THR A 187 4.47 18.26 15.92
N THR A 188 5.43 17.57 15.32
CA THR A 188 6.73 18.16 14.98
C THR A 188 6.56 19.06 13.74
N LYS A 189 7.34 20.15 13.68
CA LYS A 189 7.32 21.04 12.50
C LYS A 189 7.83 20.27 11.28
N PRO A 190 7.05 20.18 10.20
CA PRO A 190 7.48 19.45 9.01
C PRO A 190 8.64 20.19 8.33
N MET A 191 9.66 19.43 7.91
CA MET A 191 10.77 19.96 7.10
C MET A 191 10.26 20.31 5.69
N SER A 192 10.74 21.39 5.10
CA SER A 192 10.39 21.74 3.74
C SER A 192 11.09 20.83 2.73
N LEU A 193 10.48 20.64 1.54
CA LEU A 193 11.08 19.82 0.49
C LEU A 193 12.43 20.38 0.03
N SER A 194 12.60 21.70 0.03
CA SER A 194 13.86 22.36 -0.33
C SER A 194 14.96 22.06 0.68
N GLU A 195 14.66 22.07 1.96
CA GLU A 195 15.59 21.68 3.03
C GLU A 195 15.97 20.20 2.87
N LEU A 196 15.00 19.31 2.70
CA LEU A 196 15.25 17.88 2.54
C LEU A 196 16.13 17.60 1.31
N MET A 197 15.88 18.29 0.17
CA MET A 197 16.69 18.17 -1.04
C MET A 197 18.14 18.66 -0.82
N SER A 198 18.37 19.63 0.05
CA SER A 198 19.72 20.11 0.37
C SER A 198 20.52 19.12 1.21
N PHE A 199 19.86 18.35 2.07
CA PHE A 199 20.49 17.33 2.93
C PHE A 199 20.68 16.00 2.20
N SER A 200 19.67 15.50 1.50
CA SER A 200 19.71 14.20 0.84
C SER A 200 19.08 14.22 -0.56
N PRO A 201 19.82 14.73 -1.58
CA PRO A 201 19.33 14.71 -2.98
C PRO A 201 19.02 13.29 -3.47
N LEU A 202 19.87 12.31 -3.12
CA LEU A 202 19.67 10.90 -3.48
C LEU A 202 18.36 10.35 -2.88
N GLY A 203 18.08 10.67 -1.61
CA GLY A 203 16.85 10.29 -0.96
C GLY A 203 15.62 10.88 -1.67
N CYS A 204 15.63 12.17 -1.95
CA CYS A 204 14.50 12.85 -2.59
C CYS A 204 14.23 12.34 -4.01
N VAL A 205 15.26 12.28 -4.86
CA VAL A 205 15.14 11.81 -6.25
C VAL A 205 14.81 10.33 -6.28
N GLY A 206 15.49 9.53 -5.45
CA GLY A 206 15.23 8.09 -5.33
C GLY A 206 13.79 7.79 -4.93
N MET A 207 13.26 8.48 -3.93
CA MET A 207 11.86 8.33 -3.49
C MET A 207 10.86 8.77 -4.55
N PHE A 208 11.16 9.82 -5.31
CA PHE A 208 10.30 10.25 -6.42
C PHE A 208 10.23 9.19 -7.53
N ILE A 209 11.37 8.64 -7.95
CA ILE A 209 11.43 7.58 -8.97
C ILE A 209 10.75 6.29 -8.45
N LEU A 210 11.02 5.92 -7.20
CA LEU A 210 10.42 4.75 -6.57
C LEU A 210 8.90 4.88 -6.45
N GLY A 211 8.39 6.10 -6.22
CA GLY A 211 6.96 6.40 -6.27
C GLY A 211 6.34 6.06 -7.63
N GLY A 212 7.04 6.34 -8.73
CA GLY A 212 6.64 5.92 -10.08
C GLY A 212 6.60 4.39 -10.24
N ILE A 213 7.60 3.69 -9.71
CA ILE A 213 7.66 2.21 -9.72
C ILE A 213 6.48 1.63 -8.92
N PHE A 214 6.21 2.13 -7.73
CA PHE A 214 5.05 1.70 -6.93
C PHE A 214 3.72 2.00 -7.62
N SER A 215 3.61 3.16 -8.31
CA SER A 215 2.41 3.49 -9.09
C SER A 215 2.16 2.47 -10.20
N ALA A 216 3.21 2.08 -10.92
CA ALA A 216 3.12 1.04 -11.94
C ALA A 216 2.78 -0.34 -11.32
N GLN A 217 3.48 -0.71 -10.25
CA GLN A 217 3.31 -2.00 -9.58
C GLN A 217 1.90 -2.15 -8.97
N PHE A 218 1.41 -1.17 -8.24
CA PHE A 218 0.13 -1.26 -7.54
C PHE A 218 -1.07 -0.82 -8.39
N GLY A 219 -0.84 0.02 -9.40
CA GLY A 219 -1.90 0.52 -10.25
C GLY A 219 -2.09 -0.31 -11.53
N MET A 220 -0.99 -0.59 -12.25
CA MET A 220 -1.09 -1.11 -13.60
C MET A 220 -0.85 -2.62 -13.74
N SER A 221 -0.38 -3.33 -12.70
CA SER A 221 -0.10 -4.77 -12.82
C SER A 221 -1.35 -5.60 -13.13
N SER A 222 -2.48 -5.27 -12.53
CA SER A 222 -3.75 -5.98 -12.80
C SER A 222 -4.33 -5.61 -14.16
N VAL A 223 -4.18 -4.37 -14.60
CA VAL A 223 -4.58 -3.91 -15.94
C VAL A 223 -3.76 -4.65 -17.00
N TYR A 224 -2.43 -4.67 -16.84
CA TYR A 224 -1.55 -5.45 -17.71
C TYR A 224 -1.94 -6.92 -17.78
N GLY A 225 -2.22 -7.55 -16.63
CA GLY A 225 -2.63 -8.94 -16.59
C GLY A 225 -3.96 -9.21 -17.32
N ALA A 226 -4.93 -8.30 -17.20
CA ALA A 226 -6.21 -8.40 -17.88
C ALA A 226 -6.02 -8.24 -19.41
N GLU A 227 -5.29 -7.22 -19.86
CA GLU A 227 -4.97 -7.04 -21.29
C GLU A 227 -4.16 -8.20 -21.88
N ALA A 228 -3.25 -8.79 -21.10
CA ALA A 228 -2.48 -9.98 -21.51
C ALA A 228 -3.33 -11.26 -21.56
N GLY A 229 -4.63 -11.19 -21.25
CA GLY A 229 -5.54 -12.34 -21.26
C GLY A 229 -5.30 -13.33 -20.13
N LEU A 230 -4.66 -12.93 -19.03
CA LEU A 230 -4.46 -13.79 -17.88
C LEU A 230 -5.79 -14.03 -17.15
N SER A 231 -5.98 -15.24 -16.66
CA SER A 231 -7.12 -15.55 -15.80
C SER A 231 -7.05 -14.78 -14.46
N VAL A 232 -8.19 -14.62 -13.78
CA VAL A 232 -8.26 -13.96 -12.46
C VAL A 232 -7.27 -14.59 -11.47
N ALA A 233 -7.13 -15.92 -11.49
CA ALA A 233 -6.17 -16.64 -10.65
C ALA A 233 -4.72 -16.30 -10.98
N GLN A 234 -4.39 -16.18 -12.27
CA GLN A 234 -3.06 -15.78 -12.72
C GLN A 234 -2.76 -14.32 -12.36
N ILE A 235 -3.70 -13.40 -12.54
CA ILE A 235 -3.56 -11.99 -12.13
C ILE A 235 -3.35 -11.88 -10.62
N SER A 236 -4.18 -12.57 -9.83
CA SER A 236 -4.04 -12.61 -8.37
C SER A 236 -2.68 -13.14 -7.93
N THR A 237 -2.21 -14.24 -8.55
CA THR A 237 -0.90 -14.82 -8.26
C THR A 237 0.23 -13.87 -8.67
N PHE A 238 0.12 -13.24 -9.83
CA PHE A 238 1.10 -12.27 -10.32
C PHE A 238 1.24 -11.07 -9.36
N VAL A 239 0.12 -10.47 -8.95
CA VAL A 239 0.11 -9.36 -8.00
C VAL A 239 0.62 -9.79 -6.62
N ALA A 240 0.19 -10.96 -6.12
CA ALA A 240 0.68 -11.49 -4.84
C ALA A 240 2.20 -11.70 -4.83
N THR A 241 2.77 -12.10 -5.97
CA THR A 241 4.20 -12.42 -6.10
C THR A 241 5.08 -11.19 -5.86
N PHE A 242 4.66 -9.97 -6.21
CA PHE A 242 5.38 -8.74 -5.83
C PHE A 242 5.52 -8.61 -4.31
N PHE A 243 4.43 -8.86 -3.57
CA PHE A 243 4.42 -8.74 -2.10
C PHE A 243 5.19 -9.88 -1.42
N ILE A 244 5.13 -11.09 -1.98
CA ILE A 244 5.91 -12.22 -1.50
C ILE A 244 7.40 -11.93 -1.65
N GLY A 245 7.83 -11.42 -2.81
CA GLY A 245 9.20 -10.96 -3.02
C GLY A 245 9.62 -9.90 -2.02
N ALA A 246 8.75 -8.89 -1.79
CA ALA A 246 8.98 -7.85 -0.82
C ALA A 246 9.23 -8.40 0.59
N VAL A 247 8.36 -9.28 1.09
CA VAL A 247 8.49 -9.86 2.45
C VAL A 247 9.76 -10.70 2.59
N LEU A 248 10.05 -11.55 1.62
CA LEU A 248 11.18 -12.47 1.70
C LEU A 248 12.53 -11.76 1.60
N LEU A 249 12.63 -10.71 0.79
CA LEU A 249 13.89 -9.99 0.56
C LEU A 249 14.09 -8.78 1.48
N GLN A 250 13.04 -8.32 2.17
CA GLN A 250 13.14 -7.20 3.11
C GLN A 250 14.16 -7.43 4.21
N TYR A 251 14.12 -8.60 4.85
CA TYR A 251 15.03 -8.92 5.95
C TYR A 251 16.49 -9.09 5.50
N PRO A 252 16.83 -9.90 4.47
CA PRO A 252 18.18 -10.05 3.99
C PRO A 252 18.82 -8.72 3.56
N ILE A 253 18.06 -7.90 2.82
CA ILE A 253 18.58 -6.60 2.34
C ILE A 253 18.73 -5.62 3.50
N GLY A 254 17.80 -5.58 4.45
CA GLY A 254 17.90 -4.79 5.65
C GLY A 254 19.15 -5.17 6.49
N TRP A 255 19.40 -6.48 6.68
CA TRP A 255 20.57 -6.99 7.37
C TRP A 255 21.90 -6.60 6.68
N MET A 256 21.90 -6.59 5.33
CA MET A 256 23.07 -6.12 4.58
C MET A 256 23.27 -4.61 4.72
N SER A 257 22.21 -3.82 4.79
CA SER A 257 22.23 -2.36 4.98
C SER A 257 22.95 -1.91 6.25
N ASP A 258 22.96 -2.76 7.29
CA ASP A 258 23.64 -2.47 8.55
C ASP A 258 25.16 -2.76 8.48
N ARG A 259 25.66 -3.40 7.40
CA ARG A 259 27.05 -3.89 7.26
C ARG A 259 27.79 -3.36 6.04
N ILE A 260 27.06 -2.90 5.03
CA ILE A 260 27.61 -2.42 3.76
C ILE A 260 27.20 -0.96 3.59
N ASP A 261 28.01 -0.16 2.90
CA ASP A 261 27.64 1.21 2.54
C ASP A 261 26.28 1.21 1.80
N ARG A 262 25.33 1.94 2.36
CA ARG A 262 23.94 2.03 1.84
C ARG A 262 23.87 2.50 0.41
N ARG A 263 24.78 3.38 -0.02
CA ARG A 263 24.84 3.88 -1.41
C ARG A 263 25.12 2.75 -2.39
N TYR A 264 26.12 1.91 -2.05
CA TYR A 264 26.44 0.75 -2.87
C TYR A 264 25.25 -0.23 -2.92
N LEU A 265 24.61 -0.49 -1.79
CA LEU A 265 23.46 -1.39 -1.73
C LEU A 265 22.24 -0.85 -2.53
N ILE A 266 21.98 0.46 -2.49
CA ILE A 266 20.95 1.13 -3.31
C ILE A 266 21.25 0.89 -4.80
N ILE A 267 22.49 1.02 -5.25
CA ILE A 267 22.88 0.78 -6.64
C ILE A 267 22.62 -0.68 -7.03
N VAL A 268 23.09 -1.62 -6.22
CA VAL A 268 22.95 -3.07 -6.51
C VAL A 268 21.47 -3.48 -6.57
N VAL A 269 20.67 -3.06 -5.59
CA VAL A 269 19.23 -3.35 -5.53
C VAL A 269 18.51 -2.74 -6.73
N SER A 270 18.87 -1.51 -7.13
CA SER A 270 18.29 -0.84 -8.30
C SER A 270 18.63 -1.58 -9.61
N ILE A 271 19.87 -2.04 -9.77
CA ILE A 271 20.29 -2.81 -10.94
C ILE A 271 19.53 -4.15 -11.01
N ILE A 272 19.44 -4.89 -9.91
CA ILE A 272 18.73 -6.16 -9.86
C ILE A 272 17.23 -5.96 -10.17
N GLY A 273 16.61 -4.91 -9.60
CA GLY A 273 15.22 -4.54 -9.91
C GLY A 273 15.04 -4.21 -11.40
N GLY A 274 15.97 -3.43 -11.97
CA GLY A 274 15.98 -3.12 -13.41
C GLY A 274 16.11 -4.37 -14.31
N LEU A 275 16.98 -5.32 -13.94
CA LEU A 275 17.08 -6.62 -14.63
C LEU A 275 15.78 -7.42 -14.53
N GLY A 276 15.07 -7.34 -13.38
CA GLY A 276 13.73 -7.90 -13.22
C GLY A 276 12.73 -7.30 -14.21
N CYS A 277 12.76 -5.99 -14.42
CA CYS A 277 11.92 -5.32 -15.42
C CYS A 277 12.25 -5.78 -16.84
N VAL A 278 13.53 -5.89 -17.20
CA VAL A 278 13.99 -6.41 -18.51
C VAL A 278 13.51 -7.85 -18.73
N LEU A 279 13.60 -8.70 -17.70
CA LEU A 279 13.09 -10.07 -17.76
C LEU A 279 11.59 -10.08 -18.05
N GLY A 280 10.79 -9.28 -17.36
CA GLY A 280 9.36 -9.17 -17.61
C GLY A 280 9.03 -8.65 -19.01
N MET A 281 9.79 -7.68 -19.51
CA MET A 281 9.61 -7.14 -20.86
C MET A 281 9.89 -8.16 -21.95
N LEU A 282 10.97 -8.93 -21.82
CA LEU A 282 11.40 -9.88 -22.86
C LEU A 282 10.66 -11.21 -22.79
N MET A 283 10.37 -11.70 -21.60
CA MET A 283 9.87 -13.05 -21.35
C MET A 283 8.51 -13.08 -20.63
N GLY A 284 7.82 -11.94 -20.53
CA GLY A 284 6.53 -11.84 -19.83
C GLY A 284 5.40 -12.68 -20.46
N HIS A 285 5.54 -13.13 -21.69
CA HIS A 285 4.64 -14.09 -22.34
C HIS A 285 4.68 -15.49 -21.71
N VAL A 286 5.76 -15.84 -20.98
CA VAL A 286 5.88 -17.07 -20.22
C VAL A 286 5.50 -16.78 -18.76
N PHE A 287 4.37 -17.29 -18.31
CA PHE A 287 3.80 -16.94 -16.99
C PHE A 287 4.77 -17.15 -15.83
N THR A 288 5.54 -18.25 -15.83
CA THR A 288 6.54 -18.52 -14.77
C THR A 288 7.65 -17.46 -14.74
N LEU A 289 8.10 -16.96 -15.91
CA LEU A 289 9.12 -15.91 -15.99
C LEU A 289 8.53 -14.55 -15.64
N LEU A 290 7.26 -14.31 -15.93
CA LEU A 290 6.52 -13.14 -15.46
C LEU A 290 6.45 -13.12 -13.91
N LEU A 291 6.18 -14.26 -13.28
CA LEU A 291 6.21 -14.38 -11.81
C LEU A 291 7.62 -14.14 -11.24
N ALA A 292 8.66 -14.69 -11.89
CA ALA A 292 10.04 -14.44 -11.47
C ALA A 292 10.39 -12.94 -11.56
N SER A 293 9.99 -12.28 -12.65
CA SER A 293 10.11 -10.83 -12.80
C SER A 293 9.39 -10.07 -11.67
N ALA A 294 8.12 -10.40 -11.40
CA ALA A 294 7.34 -9.78 -10.32
C ALA A 294 7.99 -9.96 -8.95
N PHE A 295 8.50 -11.17 -8.67
CA PHE A 295 9.22 -11.46 -7.43
C PHE A 295 10.46 -10.58 -7.26
N ILE A 296 11.27 -10.45 -8.31
CA ILE A 296 12.49 -9.64 -8.30
C ILE A 296 12.11 -8.17 -8.12
N ILE A 297 11.18 -7.64 -8.91
CA ILE A 297 10.77 -6.22 -8.84
C ILE A 297 10.23 -5.88 -7.46
N GLY A 298 9.27 -6.65 -6.94
CA GLY A 298 8.69 -6.43 -5.62
C GLY A 298 9.71 -6.58 -4.50
N GLY A 299 10.58 -7.59 -4.62
CA GLY A 299 11.65 -7.89 -3.67
C GLY A 299 12.78 -6.85 -3.64
N MET A 300 12.93 -6.05 -4.70
CA MET A 300 13.90 -4.95 -4.74
C MET A 300 13.25 -3.60 -4.40
N ALA A 301 12.06 -3.29 -4.92
CA ALA A 301 11.42 -2.00 -4.74
C ALA A 301 11.08 -1.69 -3.27
N ASN A 302 10.56 -2.66 -2.51
CA ASN A 302 10.19 -2.44 -1.11
C ASN A 302 11.40 -2.22 -0.18
N PRO A 303 12.47 -3.05 -0.22
CA PRO A 303 13.68 -2.75 0.53
C PRO A 303 14.35 -1.44 0.10
N LEU A 304 14.31 -1.08 -1.17
CA LEU A 304 14.84 0.17 -1.68
C LEU A 304 14.20 1.38 -1.00
N TYR A 305 12.88 1.33 -0.72
CA TYR A 305 12.18 2.34 0.06
C TYR A 305 12.82 2.54 1.45
N SER A 306 13.06 1.43 2.16
CA SER A 306 13.67 1.45 3.48
C SER A 306 15.12 1.96 3.45
N LEU A 307 15.89 1.58 2.42
CA LEU A 307 17.27 2.03 2.22
C LEU A 307 17.35 3.53 1.96
N LEU A 308 16.48 4.08 1.13
CA LEU A 308 16.43 5.51 0.83
C LEU A 308 16.06 6.34 2.07
N ILE A 309 15.11 5.88 2.88
CA ILE A 309 14.76 6.53 4.15
C ILE A 309 15.95 6.47 5.12
N ALA A 310 16.55 5.30 5.29
CA ALA A 310 17.69 5.13 6.18
C ALA A 310 18.87 6.01 5.75
N HIS A 311 19.18 6.06 4.44
CA HIS A 311 20.21 6.94 3.91
C HIS A 311 19.91 8.43 4.13
N THR A 312 18.63 8.83 4.02
CA THR A 312 18.23 10.22 4.27
C THR A 312 18.37 10.60 5.75
N ASN A 313 18.18 9.66 6.66
CA ASN A 313 18.29 9.85 8.10
C ASN A 313 19.76 9.83 8.60
N ASP A 314 20.72 9.46 7.75
CA ASP A 314 22.16 9.50 8.09
C ASP A 314 22.73 10.93 8.05
N PHE A 315 21.98 11.92 7.58
CA PHE A 315 22.34 13.33 7.51
C PHE A 315 21.49 14.18 8.45
#